data_9a1f50ef4190b33a66f1432fe51d1165
#
_entry.id   9a1f50ef4190b33a66f1432fe51d1165
#
_cell.length_a   1.000
_cell.length_b   1.000
_cell.length_c   1.000
_cell.angle_alpha   90.00
_cell.angle_beta   90.00
_cell.angle_gamma   90.00
#
_symmetry.space_group_name_H-M   'P 1'
#
loop_
_entity.id
_entity.type
_entity.pdbx_description
1 polymer ?
#
loop_
_entity_poly.entity_id
_entity_poly.type
_entity_poly.pdbx_seq_one_letter_code
_entity_poly.pdbx_strand_id
1 'polypeptide(L)'
;MLILTDRENCSGHSRNLVSQQLLDTVQHLHCESVLLDFQRPPNPELEAMVAAIVQALPCPVAVTEHYAAGLNCPVFLPPCPLHISMEDYLTPWHNREIWLEAALSQETITVTEGGSVFTPVYSMDSPSGGFYHQKLRCRYHTALYYDRILFTLFDTPETLEEKLEVALRLGVSRAVGLYQELGGFLTGM
;
A
#
# COMPACT_ATOMS: atom_id res chain seq x y z
N MET A 1 14.01 -6.00 -6.23
CA MET A 1 13.40 -4.65 -6.03
C MET A 1 14.16 -3.92 -4.93
N LEU A 2 14.43 -2.64 -5.10
CA LEU A 2 14.99 -1.74 -4.08
C LEU A 2 13.89 -0.84 -3.55
N ILE A 3 13.81 -0.62 -2.22
CA ILE A 3 12.85 0.30 -1.61
C ILE A 3 13.63 1.45 -0.98
N LEU A 4 13.26 2.67 -1.33
CA LEU A 4 13.78 3.90 -0.75
C LEU A 4 12.67 4.59 0.03
N THR A 5 12.95 4.93 1.30
CA THR A 5 11.98 5.62 2.17
C THR A 5 12.52 7.00 2.57
N ASP A 6 11.63 7.91 2.92
CA ASP A 6 11.97 9.27 3.40
C ASP A 6 11.94 9.38 4.94
N ARG A 7 12.06 8.26 5.66
CA ARG A 7 12.02 8.22 7.14
C ARG A 7 13.16 9.03 7.78
N GLU A 8 14.32 9.04 7.14
CA GLU A 8 15.43 9.87 7.56
C GLU A 8 15.44 11.23 6.84
N ASN A 9 16.08 12.23 7.46
CA ASN A 9 16.03 13.59 6.96
C ASN A 9 16.88 13.71 5.69
N CYS A 10 16.25 13.68 4.52
CA CYS A 10 16.90 13.86 3.22
C CYS A 10 17.20 15.34 2.89
N SER A 11 16.89 16.28 3.80
CA SER A 11 17.14 17.69 3.60
C SER A 11 18.65 17.99 3.54
N GLY A 12 19.06 18.72 2.51
CA GLY A 12 20.46 19.14 2.31
C GLY A 12 21.28 18.26 1.36
N HIS A 13 20.75 17.18 0.84
CA HIS A 13 21.43 16.39 -0.18
C HIS A 13 21.15 16.95 -1.59
N SER A 14 22.19 17.09 -2.39
CA SER A 14 22.03 17.46 -3.81
C SER A 14 21.22 16.39 -4.55
N ARG A 15 20.15 16.79 -5.26
CA ARG A 15 19.30 15.87 -6.07
C ARG A 15 20.14 14.99 -7.00
N ASN A 16 21.15 15.59 -7.64
CA ASN A 16 22.03 14.87 -8.55
C ASN A 16 22.86 13.80 -7.83
N LEU A 17 23.28 14.07 -6.60
CA LEU A 17 24.05 13.11 -5.81
C LEU A 17 23.18 11.91 -5.41
N VAL A 18 21.96 12.15 -4.95
CA VAL A 18 21.01 11.08 -4.57
C VAL A 18 20.68 10.23 -5.80
N SER A 19 20.35 10.86 -6.94
CA SER A 19 20.03 10.12 -8.16
C SER A 19 21.21 9.29 -8.66
N GLN A 20 22.44 9.82 -8.59
CA GLN A 20 23.64 9.09 -8.99
C GLN A 20 23.95 7.91 -8.07
N GLN A 21 23.89 8.12 -6.75
CA GLN A 21 24.10 7.04 -5.77
C GLN A 21 23.06 5.93 -5.94
N LEU A 22 21.81 6.31 -6.21
CA LEU A 22 20.75 5.35 -6.43
C LEU A 22 20.97 4.56 -7.71
N LEU A 23 21.39 5.22 -8.81
CA LEU A 23 21.75 4.58 -10.07
C LEU A 23 22.88 3.56 -9.87
N ASP A 24 23.95 3.96 -9.20
CA ASP A 24 25.09 3.09 -8.90
C ASP A 24 24.65 1.87 -8.04
N THR A 25 23.76 2.09 -7.07
CA THR A 25 23.22 1.03 -6.20
C THR A 25 22.35 0.05 -7.02
N VAL A 26 21.45 0.57 -7.85
CA VAL A 26 20.57 -0.25 -8.72
C VAL A 26 21.39 -1.12 -9.66
N GLN A 27 22.44 -0.55 -10.28
CA GLN A 27 23.34 -1.29 -11.16
C GLN A 27 24.17 -2.34 -10.42
N HIS A 28 24.74 -1.97 -9.26
CA HIS A 28 25.57 -2.87 -8.47
C HIS A 28 24.80 -4.08 -7.93
N LEU A 29 23.56 -3.83 -7.46
CA LEU A 29 22.67 -4.85 -6.90
C LEU A 29 21.81 -5.55 -7.98
N HIS A 30 21.93 -5.18 -9.25
CA HIS A 30 21.10 -5.69 -10.34
C HIS A 30 19.59 -5.61 -10.03
N CYS A 31 19.14 -4.47 -9.49
CA CYS A 31 17.75 -4.29 -9.14
C CYS A 31 16.86 -4.16 -10.38
N GLU A 32 15.85 -5.00 -10.50
CA GLU A 32 14.90 -4.97 -11.63
C GLU A 32 13.87 -3.84 -11.50
N SER A 33 13.70 -3.26 -10.32
CA SER A 33 12.74 -2.18 -10.06
C SER A 33 13.05 -1.45 -8.76
N VAL A 34 12.51 -0.23 -8.64
CA VAL A 34 12.64 0.62 -7.45
C VAL A 34 11.25 1.05 -6.97
N LEU A 35 11.05 1.10 -5.67
CA LEU A 35 9.89 1.70 -5.02
C LEU A 35 10.36 2.90 -4.21
N LEU A 36 9.81 4.08 -4.49
CA LEU A 36 9.95 5.27 -3.65
C LEU A 36 8.76 5.32 -2.70
N ASP A 37 8.94 4.75 -1.52
CA ASP A 37 7.94 4.74 -0.45
C ASP A 37 8.11 5.99 0.44
N PHE A 38 7.71 7.15 -0.13
CA PHE A 38 7.79 8.43 0.54
C PHE A 38 6.45 8.75 1.19
N GLN A 39 6.47 8.90 2.52
CA GLN A 39 5.28 9.11 3.36
C GLN A 39 5.09 10.56 3.78
N ARG A 40 6.11 11.41 3.64
CA ARG A 40 5.99 12.84 3.94
C ARG A 40 5.08 13.55 2.94
N PRO A 41 4.35 14.58 3.37
CA PRO A 41 3.58 15.41 2.44
C PRO A 41 4.48 15.98 1.33
N PRO A 42 3.99 16.02 0.08
CA PRO A 42 4.73 16.59 -1.04
C PRO A 42 5.15 18.03 -0.76
N ASN A 43 6.35 18.36 -1.20
CA ASN A 43 6.85 19.73 -1.27
C ASN A 43 7.70 19.86 -2.55
N PRO A 44 7.94 21.08 -3.05
CA PRO A 44 8.62 21.29 -4.33
C PRO A 44 10.02 20.65 -4.43
N GLU A 45 10.72 20.52 -3.30
CA GLU A 45 12.03 19.89 -3.26
C GLU A 45 11.96 18.38 -3.43
N LEU A 46 11.07 17.72 -2.68
CA LEU A 46 10.83 16.27 -2.78
C LEU A 46 10.21 15.88 -4.12
N GLU A 47 9.22 16.64 -4.61
CA GLU A 47 8.62 16.41 -5.94
C GLU A 47 9.68 16.45 -7.04
N ALA A 48 10.55 17.46 -7.01
CA ALA A 48 11.61 17.56 -8.00
C ALA A 48 12.70 16.47 -7.84
N MET A 49 12.93 15.97 -6.61
CA MET A 49 13.82 14.82 -6.36
C MET A 49 13.21 13.54 -6.93
N VAL A 50 11.94 13.27 -6.63
CA VAL A 50 11.22 12.10 -7.16
C VAL A 50 11.22 12.10 -8.69
N ALA A 51 10.90 13.24 -9.31
CA ALA A 51 10.91 13.37 -10.76
C ALA A 51 12.30 13.10 -11.36
N ALA A 52 13.36 13.62 -10.73
CA ALA A 52 14.73 13.37 -11.18
C ALA A 52 15.13 11.90 -11.07
N ILE A 53 14.74 11.22 -9.98
CA ILE A 53 15.00 9.78 -9.80
C ILE A 53 14.26 8.96 -10.86
N VAL A 54 12.97 9.22 -11.07
CA VAL A 54 12.15 8.52 -12.08
C VAL A 54 12.75 8.66 -13.48
N GLN A 55 13.31 9.83 -13.81
CA GLN A 55 13.96 10.08 -15.12
C GLN A 55 15.34 9.46 -15.25
N ALA A 56 16.09 9.33 -14.16
CA ALA A 56 17.49 8.87 -14.18
C ALA A 56 17.63 7.35 -14.19
N LEU A 57 16.68 6.61 -13.61
CA LEU A 57 16.81 5.18 -13.45
C LEU A 57 16.38 4.41 -14.71
N PRO A 58 17.15 3.38 -15.13
CA PRO A 58 16.87 2.58 -16.32
C PRO A 58 15.81 1.48 -16.09
N CYS A 59 15.28 1.34 -14.89
CA CYS A 59 14.30 0.34 -14.51
C CYS A 59 12.99 1.00 -14.07
N PRO A 60 11.86 0.26 -14.01
CA PRO A 60 10.59 0.78 -13.49
C PRO A 60 10.75 1.33 -12.08
N VAL A 61 10.25 2.54 -11.85
CA VAL A 61 10.23 3.22 -10.56
C VAL A 61 8.79 3.50 -10.18
N ALA A 62 8.28 2.82 -9.15
CA ALA A 62 6.98 3.13 -8.58
C ALA A 62 7.11 4.23 -7.52
N VAL A 63 6.11 5.09 -7.44
CA VAL A 63 6.03 6.18 -6.46
C VAL A 63 4.72 6.11 -5.70
N THR A 64 4.71 6.53 -4.44
CA THR A 64 3.48 6.66 -3.67
C THR A 64 2.50 7.63 -4.34
N GLU A 65 1.22 7.45 -4.12
CA GLU A 65 0.12 8.21 -4.76
C GLU A 65 0.32 9.74 -4.69
N HIS A 66 0.86 10.23 -3.57
CA HIS A 66 1.07 11.66 -3.33
C HIS A 66 2.05 12.31 -4.32
N TYR A 67 2.99 11.54 -4.85
CA TYR A 67 4.02 12.02 -5.77
C TYR A 67 3.75 11.62 -7.23
N ALA A 68 2.69 10.85 -7.49
CA ALA A 68 2.41 10.30 -8.81
C ALA A 68 1.88 11.33 -9.82
N ALA A 69 1.43 12.50 -9.36
CA ALA A 69 0.85 13.53 -10.22
C ALA A 69 1.86 14.02 -11.26
N GLY A 70 1.48 14.01 -12.55
CA GLY A 70 2.33 14.47 -13.64
C GLY A 70 3.51 13.55 -14.02
N LEU A 71 3.73 12.44 -13.34
CA LEU A 71 4.77 11.47 -13.66
C LEU A 71 4.19 10.29 -14.45
N ASN A 72 4.94 9.84 -15.47
CA ASN A 72 4.62 8.62 -16.21
C ASN A 72 5.38 7.42 -15.61
N CYS A 73 4.92 6.94 -14.48
CA CYS A 73 5.51 5.83 -13.76
C CYS A 73 4.41 5.04 -13.03
N PRO A 74 4.65 3.79 -12.59
CA PRO A 74 3.74 3.05 -11.74
C PRO A 74 3.40 3.81 -10.45
N VAL A 75 2.14 3.69 -10.01
CA VAL A 75 1.68 4.24 -8.73
C VAL A 75 1.67 3.14 -7.69
N PHE A 76 2.33 3.38 -6.58
CA PHE A 76 2.27 2.49 -5.42
C PHE A 76 1.14 2.94 -4.49
N LEU A 77 0.20 2.03 -4.28
CA LEU A 77 -0.95 2.25 -3.40
C LEU A 77 -0.78 1.45 -2.12
N PRO A 78 -1.14 2.02 -0.96
CA PRO A 78 -1.20 1.28 0.30
C PRO A 78 -2.24 0.14 0.24
N PRO A 79 -2.32 -0.72 1.27
CA PRO A 79 -3.34 -1.75 1.33
C PRO A 79 -4.74 -1.17 1.19
N CYS A 80 -5.62 -1.85 0.46
CA CYS A 80 -7.01 -1.43 0.33
C CYS A 80 -7.66 -1.38 1.71
N PRO A 81 -8.23 -0.23 2.14
CA PRO A 81 -8.95 -0.13 3.39
C PRO A 81 -10.10 -1.14 3.47
N LEU A 82 -10.31 -1.77 4.63
CA LEU A 82 -11.27 -2.87 4.77
C LEU A 82 -12.73 -2.44 4.63
N HIS A 83 -13.02 -1.16 4.78
CA HIS A 83 -14.36 -0.59 4.63
C HIS A 83 -14.68 -0.16 3.17
N ILE A 84 -13.75 -0.31 2.23
CA ILE A 84 -13.89 0.02 0.81
C ILE A 84 -13.72 -1.26 -0.01
N SER A 85 -14.50 -1.44 -1.09
CA SER A 85 -14.27 -2.56 -2.00
C SER A 85 -13.03 -2.32 -2.87
N MET A 86 -12.34 -3.38 -3.28
CA MET A 86 -11.17 -3.28 -4.17
C MET A 86 -11.53 -2.57 -5.49
N GLU A 87 -12.72 -2.79 -6.01
CA GLU A 87 -13.23 -2.16 -7.21
C GLU A 87 -13.38 -0.64 -7.04
N ASP A 88 -13.98 -0.20 -5.93
CA ASP A 88 -14.14 1.23 -5.62
C ASP A 88 -12.78 1.88 -5.34
N TYR A 89 -11.87 1.18 -4.66
CA TYR A 89 -10.54 1.66 -4.32
C TYR A 89 -9.66 1.89 -5.55
N LEU A 90 -9.69 0.98 -6.53
CA LEU A 90 -8.86 1.07 -7.73
C LEU A 90 -9.46 1.94 -8.84
N THR A 91 -10.76 2.29 -8.76
CA THR A 91 -11.45 3.09 -9.79
C THR A 91 -10.72 4.40 -10.16
N PRO A 92 -10.19 5.21 -9.22
CA PRO A 92 -9.46 6.43 -9.57
C PRO A 92 -8.18 6.20 -10.38
N TRP A 93 -7.64 4.99 -10.36
CA TRP A 93 -6.34 4.63 -10.90
C TRP A 93 -6.38 3.82 -12.19
N HIS A 94 -7.55 3.58 -12.78
CA HIS A 94 -7.78 2.67 -13.91
C HIS A 94 -6.92 2.94 -15.17
N ASN A 95 -6.35 4.14 -15.30
CA ASN A 95 -5.49 4.54 -16.42
C ASN A 95 -4.00 4.55 -16.07
N ARG A 96 -3.61 3.98 -14.93
CA ARG A 96 -2.23 3.96 -14.44
C ARG A 96 -1.77 2.53 -14.24
N GLU A 97 -0.48 2.30 -14.40
CA GLU A 97 0.13 1.08 -13.88
C GLU A 97 0.13 1.15 -12.35
N ILE A 98 -0.38 0.09 -11.70
CA ILE A 98 -0.57 0.05 -10.25
C ILE A 98 0.31 -1.04 -9.65
N TRP A 99 1.05 -0.67 -8.61
CA TRP A 99 1.65 -1.59 -7.66
C TRP A 99 0.88 -1.45 -6.34
N LEU A 100 0.39 -2.55 -5.81
CA LEU A 100 -0.46 -2.57 -4.62
C LEU A 100 0.29 -3.19 -3.44
N GLU A 101 0.25 -2.53 -2.29
CA GLU A 101 0.74 -3.16 -1.05
C GLU A 101 -0.21 -4.29 -0.64
N ALA A 102 0.37 -5.47 -0.43
CA ALA A 102 -0.31 -6.65 0.10
C ALA A 102 0.04 -6.79 1.58
N ALA A 103 -0.95 -6.60 2.44
CA ALA A 103 -0.81 -6.76 3.89
C ALA A 103 -2.11 -7.32 4.48
N LEU A 104 -1.98 -8.06 5.58
CA LEU A 104 -3.12 -8.48 6.39
C LEU A 104 -3.57 -7.30 7.24
N SER A 105 -4.64 -6.65 6.85
CA SER A 105 -5.14 -5.43 7.45
C SER A 105 -6.17 -5.72 8.56
N GLN A 106 -6.26 -4.81 9.53
CA GLN A 106 -7.31 -4.79 10.52
C GLN A 106 -7.81 -3.36 10.73
N GLU A 107 -9.13 -3.18 10.78
CA GLU A 107 -9.78 -1.89 11.03
C GLU A 107 -10.89 -2.02 12.04
N THR A 108 -11.10 -0.96 12.81
CA THR A 108 -12.24 -0.83 13.71
C THR A 108 -13.16 0.29 13.21
N ILE A 109 -14.44 -0.02 13.08
CA ILE A 109 -15.50 0.96 12.79
C ILE A 109 -16.34 1.12 14.05
N THR A 110 -16.34 2.31 14.62
CA THR A 110 -17.22 2.67 15.73
C THR A 110 -18.39 3.45 15.18
N VAL A 111 -19.60 2.92 15.33
CA VAL A 111 -20.85 3.57 14.92
C VAL A 111 -21.57 4.08 16.17
N THR A 112 -21.87 5.38 16.19
CA THR A 112 -22.65 6.07 17.25
C THR A 112 -23.79 6.83 16.62
N GLU A 113 -24.67 7.44 17.43
CA GLU A 113 -25.70 8.36 16.93
C GLU A 113 -25.11 9.57 16.16
N GLY A 114 -23.88 9.97 16.50
CA GLY A 114 -23.17 11.10 15.86
C GLY A 114 -22.45 10.73 14.56
N GLY A 115 -22.44 9.46 14.13
CA GLY A 115 -21.77 9.01 12.92
C GLY A 115 -20.82 7.82 13.13
N SER A 116 -20.00 7.56 12.12
CA SER A 116 -19.04 6.45 12.12
C SER A 116 -17.60 6.96 12.13
N VAL A 117 -16.75 6.32 12.91
CA VAL A 117 -15.30 6.59 12.96
C VAL A 117 -14.57 5.32 12.54
N PHE A 118 -13.62 5.46 11.61
CA PHE A 118 -12.76 4.39 11.11
C PHE A 118 -11.38 4.53 11.74
N THR A 119 -10.86 3.45 12.30
CA THR A 119 -9.55 3.45 12.96
C THR A 119 -8.77 2.21 12.51
N PRO A 120 -7.63 2.36 11.83
CA PRO A 120 -6.76 1.23 11.53
C PRO A 120 -6.22 0.63 12.83
N VAL A 121 -6.09 -0.68 12.88
CA VAL A 121 -5.55 -1.42 14.02
C VAL A 121 -4.25 -2.08 13.60
N TYR A 122 -3.18 -1.70 14.26
CA TYR A 122 -1.87 -2.30 14.05
C TYR A 122 -1.66 -3.39 15.10
N SER A 123 -2.17 -4.60 14.84
CA SER A 123 -2.00 -5.75 15.72
C SER A 123 -1.33 -6.88 14.96
N MET A 124 -0.41 -7.58 15.62
CA MET A 124 0.20 -8.80 15.09
C MET A 124 -0.68 -10.04 15.29
N ASP A 125 -1.72 -9.94 16.13
CA ASP A 125 -2.66 -11.02 16.38
C ASP A 125 -3.81 -10.92 15.39
N SER A 126 -3.85 -11.80 14.40
CA SER A 126 -4.99 -11.91 13.48
C SER A 126 -6.15 -12.55 14.21
N PRO A 127 -7.33 -11.88 14.29
CA PRO A 127 -8.54 -12.50 14.83
C PRO A 127 -8.89 -13.74 14.02
N SER A 128 -9.44 -14.76 14.69
CA SER A 128 -9.92 -15.97 14.03
C SER A 128 -11.45 -16.03 13.99
N GLY A 129 -12.02 -16.70 13.01
CA GLY A 129 -13.47 -16.87 12.87
C GLY A 129 -14.16 -15.62 12.30
N GLY A 130 -15.29 -15.21 12.89
CA GLY A 130 -16.06 -14.04 12.43
C GLY A 130 -16.96 -14.31 11.23
N PHE A 131 -17.71 -13.29 10.85
CA PHE A 131 -18.59 -13.30 9.67
C PHE A 131 -17.80 -12.84 8.44
N TYR A 132 -18.18 -13.32 7.28
CA TYR A 132 -17.58 -12.90 5.99
C TYR A 132 -18.46 -11.87 5.28
N HIS A 133 -17.85 -10.80 4.78
CA HIS A 133 -18.51 -9.77 3.99
C HIS A 133 -18.12 -9.87 2.52
N GLN A 134 -19.05 -10.32 1.68
CA GLN A 134 -18.78 -10.66 0.28
C GLN A 134 -18.25 -9.50 -0.56
N LYS A 135 -18.82 -8.29 -0.46
CA LYS A 135 -18.37 -7.14 -1.27
C LYS A 135 -16.99 -6.63 -0.83
N LEU A 136 -16.73 -6.60 0.48
CA LEU A 136 -15.46 -6.11 1.04
C LEU A 136 -14.36 -7.19 1.05
N ARG A 137 -14.73 -8.45 0.86
CA ARG A 137 -13.83 -9.61 0.94
C ARG A 137 -12.96 -9.56 2.19
N CYS A 138 -13.60 -9.37 3.31
CA CYS A 138 -12.96 -9.37 4.62
C CYS A 138 -13.84 -10.09 5.65
N ARG A 139 -13.27 -10.44 6.77
CA ARG A 139 -14.02 -10.94 7.92
C ARG A 139 -14.29 -9.82 8.91
N TYR A 140 -15.30 -10.01 9.76
CA TYR A 140 -15.61 -9.04 10.79
C TYR A 140 -16.21 -9.69 12.03
N HIS A 141 -15.98 -9.05 13.16
CA HIS A 141 -16.71 -9.26 14.42
C HIS A 141 -17.54 -8.03 14.73
N THR A 142 -18.61 -8.23 15.51
CA THR A 142 -19.44 -7.14 16.02
C THR A 142 -19.50 -7.21 17.54
N ALA A 143 -19.45 -6.04 18.19
CA ALA A 143 -19.72 -5.88 19.60
C ALA A 143 -20.74 -4.75 19.80
N LEU A 144 -21.77 -5.02 20.58
CA LEU A 144 -22.83 -4.06 20.89
C LEU A 144 -22.61 -3.49 22.30
N TYR A 145 -22.50 -2.18 22.38
CA TYR A 145 -22.44 -1.41 23.61
C TYR A 145 -23.69 -0.55 23.75
N TYR A 146 -23.94 0.01 24.94
CA TYR A 146 -25.12 0.83 25.18
C TYR A 146 -25.26 2.04 24.25
N ASP A 147 -24.13 2.67 23.91
CA ASP A 147 -24.04 3.93 23.15
C ASP A 147 -23.43 3.78 21.75
N ARG A 148 -22.97 2.57 21.39
CA ARG A 148 -22.27 2.35 20.13
C ARG A 148 -22.25 0.89 19.68
N ILE A 149 -22.07 0.71 18.38
CA ILE A 149 -21.75 -0.59 17.76
C ILE A 149 -20.31 -0.55 17.29
N LEU A 150 -19.55 -1.59 17.62
CA LEU A 150 -18.17 -1.76 17.18
C LEU A 150 -18.13 -2.88 16.16
N PHE A 151 -17.57 -2.59 14.98
CA PHE A 151 -17.18 -3.60 14.00
C PHE A 151 -15.66 -3.68 13.98
N THR A 152 -15.12 -4.88 14.09
CA THR A 152 -13.70 -5.14 13.85
C THR A 152 -13.60 -5.92 12.55
N LEU A 153 -13.14 -5.25 11.50
CA LEU A 153 -12.87 -5.84 10.19
C LEU A 153 -11.43 -6.34 10.16
N PHE A 154 -11.19 -7.47 9.50
CA PHE A 154 -9.84 -8.02 9.39
C PHE A 154 -9.69 -8.92 8.16
N ASP A 155 -8.47 -8.97 7.65
CA ASP A 155 -8.09 -9.92 6.63
C ASP A 155 -7.61 -11.23 7.24
N THR A 156 -7.85 -12.31 6.50
CA THR A 156 -7.17 -13.58 6.64
C THR A 156 -6.34 -13.84 5.38
N PRO A 157 -5.42 -14.82 5.35
CA PRO A 157 -4.73 -15.19 4.12
C PRO A 157 -5.68 -15.42 2.94
N GLU A 158 -6.80 -16.11 3.16
CA GLU A 158 -7.79 -16.42 2.12
C GLU A 158 -8.48 -15.15 1.60
N THR A 159 -8.85 -14.21 2.49
CA THR A 159 -9.50 -12.95 2.07
C THR A 159 -8.54 -12.02 1.36
N LEU A 160 -7.26 -12.03 1.74
CA LEU A 160 -6.22 -11.28 1.03
C LEU A 160 -6.01 -11.87 -0.38
N GLU A 161 -5.96 -13.19 -0.52
CA GLU A 161 -5.87 -13.87 -1.84
C GLU A 161 -7.04 -13.47 -2.75
N GLU A 162 -8.28 -13.55 -2.26
CA GLU A 162 -9.47 -13.11 -3.01
C GLU A 162 -9.37 -11.63 -3.45
N LYS A 163 -8.86 -10.75 -2.60
CA LYS A 163 -8.64 -9.34 -2.94
C LYS A 163 -7.57 -9.17 -4.02
N LEU A 164 -6.46 -9.88 -3.90
CA LEU A 164 -5.37 -9.83 -4.88
C LEU A 164 -5.80 -10.37 -6.25
N GLU A 165 -6.62 -11.43 -6.29
CA GLU A 165 -7.22 -11.91 -7.54
C GLU A 165 -8.11 -10.85 -8.21
N VAL A 166 -8.91 -10.11 -7.42
CA VAL A 166 -9.70 -9.00 -7.95
C VAL A 166 -8.81 -7.88 -8.45
N ALA A 167 -7.81 -7.49 -7.68
CA ALA A 167 -6.85 -6.45 -8.05
C ALA A 167 -6.15 -6.80 -9.38
N LEU A 168 -5.72 -8.06 -9.55
CA LEU A 168 -5.13 -8.55 -10.79
C LEU A 168 -6.10 -8.42 -11.98
N ARG A 169 -7.37 -8.82 -11.82
CA ARG A 169 -8.41 -8.65 -12.87
C ARG A 169 -8.68 -7.20 -13.22
N LEU A 170 -8.47 -6.27 -12.28
CA LEU A 170 -8.62 -4.83 -12.47
C LEU A 170 -7.36 -4.13 -13.00
N GLY A 171 -6.29 -4.90 -13.30
CA GLY A 171 -5.09 -4.39 -13.95
C GLY A 171 -3.96 -3.99 -13.01
N VAL A 172 -4.01 -4.36 -11.73
CA VAL A 172 -2.83 -4.26 -10.85
C VAL A 172 -1.73 -5.15 -11.42
N SER A 173 -0.58 -4.55 -11.70
CA SER A 173 0.54 -5.23 -12.36
C SER A 173 1.47 -5.93 -11.37
N ARG A 174 1.49 -5.49 -10.11
CA ARG A 174 2.38 -6.02 -9.08
C ARG A 174 1.79 -5.87 -7.67
N ALA A 175 1.89 -6.94 -6.87
CA ALA A 175 1.69 -6.88 -5.43
C ALA A 175 3.05 -6.83 -4.72
N VAL A 176 3.15 -6.00 -3.68
CA VAL A 176 4.36 -5.82 -2.87
C VAL A 176 4.00 -6.03 -1.41
N GLY A 177 4.66 -6.94 -0.72
CA GLY A 177 4.38 -7.23 0.68
C GLY A 177 5.63 -7.55 1.48
N LEU A 178 5.56 -7.39 2.78
CA LEU A 178 6.64 -7.74 3.69
C LEU A 178 6.68 -9.27 3.88
N TYR A 179 7.85 -9.86 3.66
CA TYR A 179 8.04 -11.30 3.85
C TYR A 179 7.71 -11.76 5.28
N GLN A 180 7.98 -10.93 6.29
CA GLN A 180 7.67 -11.21 7.69
C GLN A 180 6.17 -11.40 7.94
N GLU A 181 5.34 -10.73 7.17
CA GLU A 181 3.87 -10.79 7.28
C GLU A 181 3.27 -11.90 6.40
N LEU A 182 3.82 -12.07 5.21
CA LEU A 182 3.25 -12.94 4.17
C LEU A 182 4.02 -14.25 3.97
N GLY A 183 5.21 -14.41 4.56
CA GLY A 183 6.08 -15.56 4.30
C GLY A 183 5.44 -16.91 4.62
N GLY A 184 4.66 -16.99 5.70
CA GLY A 184 3.91 -18.19 6.05
C GLY A 184 2.79 -18.54 5.05
N PHE A 185 2.23 -17.54 4.39
CA PHE A 185 1.22 -17.67 3.35
C PHE A 185 1.84 -18.14 2.02
N LEU A 186 2.99 -17.53 1.63
CA LEU A 186 3.67 -17.83 0.36
C LEU A 186 4.34 -19.22 0.34
N THR A 187 4.68 -19.80 1.49
CA THR A 187 5.27 -21.14 1.58
C THR A 187 4.24 -22.27 1.50
N GLY A 188 2.96 -21.96 1.53
CA GLY A 188 1.84 -22.91 1.37
C GLY A 188 1.33 -23.05 -0.07
N MET A 189 1.83 -22.24 -0.99
CA MET A 189 1.61 -22.33 -2.43
C MET A 189 2.74 -23.15 -3.07
#